data_bb87ef4d35f4ea3baaa18573bfb9c603
#
_entry.id   bb87ef4d35f4ea3baaa18573bfb9c603
#
_cell.length_a   1.000
_cell.length_b   1.000
_cell.length_c   1.000
_cell.angle_alpha   90.00
_cell.angle_beta   90.00
_cell.angle_gamma   90.00
#
_symmetry.space_group_name_H-M   'P 1'
#
loop_
_entity.id
_entity.type
_entity.pdbx_description
1 polymer ?
#
loop_
_entity_poly.entity_id
_entity_poly.type
_entity_poly.pdbx_seq_one_letter_code
_entity_poly.pdbx_strand_id
1 'polypeptide(L)'
;MSEVLLFHHALGLTSGVLKFADNLRQAGHKVHTPDLFEGNTFNSIEKGLAFIEETGFDEMRERGVRLADELPHDLVYAGFSFGVLPAQKLAQTRPGARAALLIHSCLPISGDWSFGPWPNGVPVQIHAMDNDPFFVGEGDIDAAREIVETAEDAALFLYPGEEHYFADSSLPSFDAEASALLTRRVIEFLQRV
;
A
#
# COMPACT_ATOMS: atom_id res chain seq x y z
N MET A 1 1.75 17.66 -9.08
CA MET A 1 0.61 17.42 -8.14
C MET A 1 -0.04 16.12 -8.59
N SER A 2 0.01 15.11 -7.76
CA SER A 2 -0.52 13.77 -8.07
C SER A 2 -1.82 13.53 -7.33
N GLU A 3 -2.70 12.70 -7.90
CA GLU A 3 -3.92 12.22 -7.26
C GLU A 3 -3.70 10.77 -6.80
N VAL A 4 -3.91 10.49 -5.52
CA VAL A 4 -3.58 9.22 -4.86
C VAL A 4 -4.85 8.55 -4.36
N LEU A 5 -5.01 7.26 -4.64
CA LEU A 5 -6.01 6.40 -4.01
C LEU A 5 -5.29 5.51 -2.99
N LEU A 6 -5.49 5.80 -1.71
CA LEU A 6 -4.80 5.15 -0.60
C LEU A 6 -5.73 4.21 0.17
N PHE A 7 -5.39 2.93 0.18
CA PHE A 7 -6.11 1.88 0.91
C PHE A 7 -5.45 1.60 2.26
N HIS A 8 -6.29 1.42 3.29
CA HIS A 8 -5.88 1.14 4.66
C HIS A 8 -5.47 -0.35 4.85
N HIS A 9 -4.80 -0.65 5.96
CA HIS A 9 -4.40 -2.00 6.37
C HIS A 9 -5.54 -2.79 7.06
N ALA A 10 -5.23 -4.01 7.53
CA ALA A 10 -6.21 -4.92 8.14
C ALA A 10 -6.85 -4.40 9.45
N LEU A 11 -6.33 -3.34 10.07
CA LEU A 11 -6.98 -2.73 11.23
C LEU A 11 -8.07 -1.70 10.88
N GLY A 12 -8.35 -1.49 9.60
CA GLY A 12 -9.34 -0.52 9.12
C GLY A 12 -8.76 0.88 8.85
N LEU A 13 -9.63 1.83 8.57
CA LEU A 13 -9.26 3.22 8.31
C LEU A 13 -9.00 3.95 9.63
N THR A 14 -7.81 3.73 10.19
CA THR A 14 -7.36 4.30 11.46
C THR A 14 -7.04 5.79 11.34
N SER A 15 -6.96 6.46 12.49
CA SER A 15 -6.51 7.87 12.54
C SER A 15 -5.05 8.03 12.07
N GLY A 16 -4.20 7.00 12.19
CA GLY A 16 -2.82 7.03 11.70
C GLY A 16 -2.75 6.98 10.17
N VAL A 17 -3.55 6.14 9.52
CA VAL A 17 -3.69 6.13 8.04
C VAL A 17 -4.20 7.48 7.54
N LEU A 18 -5.22 8.06 8.21
CA LEU A 18 -5.73 9.39 7.86
C LEU A 18 -4.67 10.47 8.05
N LYS A 19 -3.87 10.40 9.13
CA LYS A 19 -2.76 11.33 9.36
C LYS A 19 -1.68 11.25 8.28
N PHE A 20 -1.34 10.04 7.82
CA PHE A 20 -0.43 9.86 6.70
C PHE A 20 -1.00 10.52 5.42
N ALA A 21 -2.27 10.27 5.11
CA ALA A 21 -2.94 10.93 3.98
C ALA A 21 -2.92 12.46 4.08
N ASP A 22 -3.13 13.00 5.29
CA ASP A 22 -3.09 14.45 5.53
C ASP A 22 -1.68 15.04 5.30
N ASN A 23 -0.62 14.31 5.64
CA ASN A 23 0.74 14.74 5.32
C ASN A 23 0.95 14.88 3.80
N LEU A 24 0.41 13.95 3.01
CA LEU A 24 0.46 14.04 1.55
C LEU A 24 -0.40 15.20 1.01
N ARG A 25 -1.58 15.43 1.58
CA ARG A 25 -2.44 16.58 1.24
C ARG A 25 -1.76 17.91 1.54
N GLN A 26 -1.07 18.03 2.68
CA GLN A 26 -0.28 19.21 3.05
C GLN A 26 0.90 19.44 2.11
N ALA A 27 1.44 18.39 1.49
CA ALA A 27 2.46 18.48 0.45
C ALA A 27 1.90 18.84 -0.94
N GLY A 28 0.58 19.09 -1.06
CA GLY A 28 -0.07 19.55 -2.28
C GLY A 28 -0.66 18.45 -3.18
N HIS A 29 -0.79 17.21 -2.67
CA HIS A 29 -1.41 16.11 -3.41
C HIS A 29 -2.89 15.95 -3.05
N LYS A 30 -3.70 15.44 -3.99
CA LYS A 30 -5.07 15.01 -3.71
C LYS A 30 -5.05 13.56 -3.28
N VAL A 31 -5.68 13.23 -2.14
CA VAL A 31 -5.65 11.88 -1.58
C VAL A 31 -7.06 11.41 -1.24
N HIS A 32 -7.47 10.31 -1.85
CA HIS A 32 -8.68 9.57 -1.50
C HIS A 32 -8.32 8.46 -0.51
N THR A 33 -9.12 8.34 0.54
CA THR A 33 -8.94 7.35 1.59
C THR A 33 -10.26 6.61 1.82
N PRO A 34 -10.64 5.70 0.91
CA PRO A 34 -11.88 4.95 1.08
C PRO A 34 -11.80 4.01 2.30
N ASP A 35 -12.93 3.85 2.98
CA ASP A 35 -13.08 2.88 4.06
C ASP A 35 -13.65 1.56 3.50
N LEU A 36 -12.81 0.54 3.41
CA LEU A 36 -13.21 -0.79 2.95
C LEU A 36 -14.00 -1.56 4.00
N PHE A 37 -13.96 -1.12 5.25
CA PHE A 37 -14.54 -1.83 6.40
C PHE A 37 -15.79 -1.17 6.96
N GLU A 38 -16.35 -0.15 6.28
CA GLU A 38 -17.61 0.50 6.63
C GLU A 38 -17.66 1.01 8.09
N GLY A 39 -16.56 1.62 8.54
CA GLY A 39 -16.43 2.18 9.89
C GLY A 39 -15.84 1.23 10.92
N ASN A 40 -15.61 -0.05 10.57
CA ASN A 40 -15.01 -0.99 11.52
C ASN A 40 -13.49 -0.77 11.62
N THR A 41 -13.00 -0.76 12.86
CA THR A 41 -11.57 -0.75 13.17
C THR A 41 -11.25 -1.81 14.22
N PHE A 42 -10.03 -2.34 14.17
CA PHE A 42 -9.58 -3.44 15.02
C PHE A 42 -8.31 -3.07 15.78
N ASN A 43 -8.11 -3.69 16.93
CA ASN A 43 -6.95 -3.47 17.81
C ASN A 43 -5.88 -4.56 17.71
N SER A 44 -6.07 -5.54 16.81
CA SER A 44 -5.07 -6.56 16.49
C SER A 44 -5.21 -7.04 15.06
N ILE A 45 -4.10 -7.51 14.48
CA ILE A 45 -4.05 -8.05 13.11
C ILE A 45 -4.99 -9.25 12.97
N GLU A 46 -5.00 -10.17 13.95
CA GLU A 46 -5.83 -11.36 13.92
C GLU A 46 -7.32 -11.03 13.80
N LYS A 47 -7.79 -10.01 14.52
CA LYS A 47 -9.20 -9.58 14.44
C LYS A 47 -9.54 -8.95 13.10
N GLY A 48 -8.63 -8.14 12.57
CA GLY A 48 -8.79 -7.56 11.25
C GLY A 48 -8.81 -8.63 10.15
N LEU A 49 -7.90 -9.60 10.22
CA LEU A 49 -7.86 -10.72 9.28
C LEU A 49 -9.11 -11.60 9.38
N ALA A 50 -9.60 -11.88 10.59
CA ALA A 50 -10.85 -12.63 10.77
C ALA A 50 -12.05 -11.92 10.12
N PHE A 51 -12.13 -10.59 10.22
CA PHE A 51 -13.16 -9.80 9.55
C PHE A 51 -13.03 -9.87 8.02
N ILE A 52 -11.81 -9.83 7.49
CA ILE A 52 -11.55 -9.97 6.06
C ILE A 52 -11.93 -11.38 5.58
N GLU A 53 -11.57 -12.42 6.33
CA GLU A 53 -11.93 -13.82 6.02
C GLU A 53 -13.44 -14.04 5.99
N GLU A 54 -14.17 -13.48 6.95
CA GLU A 54 -15.65 -13.57 7.01
C GLU A 54 -16.30 -12.96 5.77
N THR A 55 -15.77 -11.85 5.27
CA THR A 55 -16.25 -11.20 4.04
C THR A 55 -15.71 -11.88 2.77
N GLY A 56 -14.50 -12.43 2.86
CA GLY A 56 -13.71 -13.00 1.77
C GLY A 56 -12.67 -12.02 1.23
N PHE A 57 -11.40 -12.47 1.14
CA PHE A 57 -10.28 -11.66 0.62
C PHE A 57 -10.55 -11.12 -0.78
N ASP A 58 -11.10 -11.97 -1.66
CA ASP A 58 -11.41 -11.58 -3.03
C ASP A 58 -12.50 -10.49 -3.09
N GLU A 59 -13.56 -10.61 -2.32
CA GLU A 59 -14.61 -9.59 -2.27
C GLU A 59 -14.08 -8.26 -1.71
N MET A 60 -13.25 -8.30 -0.66
CA MET A 60 -12.64 -7.10 -0.10
C MET A 60 -11.72 -6.41 -1.10
N ARG A 61 -10.90 -7.20 -1.83
CA ARG A 61 -10.05 -6.66 -2.91
C ARG A 61 -10.89 -6.02 -4.00
N GLU A 62 -11.94 -6.72 -4.50
CA GLU A 62 -12.82 -6.22 -5.56
C GLU A 62 -13.63 -5.00 -5.10
N ARG A 63 -13.98 -4.89 -3.82
CA ARG A 63 -14.57 -3.69 -3.24
C ARG A 63 -13.64 -2.49 -3.42
N GLY A 64 -12.35 -2.65 -3.11
CA GLY A 64 -11.33 -1.62 -3.34
C GLY A 64 -11.17 -1.28 -4.83
N VAL A 65 -11.17 -2.26 -5.71
CA VAL A 65 -11.07 -2.05 -7.16
C VAL A 65 -12.26 -1.25 -7.69
N ARG A 66 -13.49 -1.60 -7.31
CA ARG A 66 -14.71 -0.89 -7.74
C ARG A 66 -14.73 0.59 -7.33
N LEU A 67 -14.09 0.94 -6.20
CA LEU A 67 -14.01 2.35 -5.77
C LEU A 67 -13.18 3.23 -6.72
N ALA A 68 -12.32 2.63 -7.51
CA ALA A 68 -11.57 3.35 -8.54
C ALA A 68 -12.39 3.68 -9.79
N ASP A 69 -13.54 3.00 -10.02
CA ASP A 69 -14.32 3.17 -11.26
C ASP A 69 -14.89 4.58 -11.43
N GLU A 70 -15.19 5.27 -10.32
CA GLU A 70 -15.68 6.65 -10.30
C GLU A 70 -14.57 7.71 -10.28
N LEU A 71 -13.30 7.28 -10.27
CA LEU A 71 -12.14 8.17 -10.18
C LEU A 71 -11.39 8.25 -11.51
N PRO A 72 -10.58 9.31 -11.73
CA PRO A 72 -9.73 9.43 -12.91
C PRO A 72 -8.84 8.19 -13.13
N HIS A 73 -8.39 7.99 -14.36
CA HIS A 73 -7.52 6.84 -14.68
C HIS A 73 -6.05 7.05 -14.28
N ASP A 74 -5.59 8.31 -14.25
CA ASP A 74 -4.21 8.72 -14.00
C ASP A 74 -3.89 8.86 -12.50
N LEU A 75 -4.22 7.82 -11.72
CA LEU A 75 -4.01 7.77 -10.27
C LEU A 75 -2.69 7.11 -9.88
N VAL A 76 -2.16 7.54 -8.75
CA VAL A 76 -1.19 6.76 -7.98
C VAL A 76 -1.97 5.84 -7.03
N TYR A 77 -1.76 4.54 -7.14
CA TYR A 77 -2.38 3.55 -6.27
C TYR A 77 -1.48 3.25 -5.09
N ALA A 78 -1.99 3.48 -3.89
CA ALA A 78 -1.24 3.30 -2.64
C ALA A 78 -1.98 2.35 -1.70
N GLY A 79 -1.25 1.53 -0.96
CA GLY A 79 -1.85 0.64 0.03
C GLY A 79 -0.92 0.34 1.18
N PHE A 80 -1.51 0.20 2.36
CA PHE A 80 -0.85 -0.30 3.56
C PHE A 80 -1.20 -1.76 3.78
N SER A 81 -0.22 -2.68 3.78
CA SER A 81 -0.40 -4.11 4.07
C SER A 81 -1.58 -4.71 3.27
N PHE A 82 -2.67 -5.11 3.90
CA PHE A 82 -3.88 -5.57 3.22
C PHE A 82 -4.34 -4.64 2.08
N GLY A 83 -4.22 -3.33 2.24
CA GLY A 83 -4.56 -2.34 1.21
C GLY A 83 -3.69 -2.42 -0.05
N VAL A 84 -2.57 -3.13 -0.01
CA VAL A 84 -1.74 -3.42 -1.18
C VAL A 84 -2.48 -4.32 -2.18
N LEU A 85 -3.37 -5.21 -1.72
CA LEU A 85 -4.15 -6.08 -2.60
C LEU A 85 -4.92 -5.31 -3.70
N PRO A 86 -5.82 -4.38 -3.38
CA PRO A 86 -6.50 -3.58 -4.40
C PRO A 86 -5.55 -2.58 -5.08
N ALA A 87 -4.58 -1.99 -4.36
CA ALA A 87 -3.66 -1.01 -4.91
C ALA A 87 -2.77 -1.61 -6.01
N GLN A 88 -2.13 -2.75 -5.72
CA GLN A 88 -1.26 -3.43 -6.67
C GLN A 88 -2.06 -3.98 -7.86
N LYS A 89 -3.24 -4.56 -7.63
CA LYS A 89 -4.12 -5.00 -8.72
C LYS A 89 -4.46 -3.84 -9.67
N LEU A 90 -4.88 -2.70 -9.13
CA LEU A 90 -5.19 -1.51 -9.92
C LEU A 90 -3.97 -0.99 -10.68
N ALA A 91 -2.82 -0.92 -10.03
CA ALA A 91 -1.57 -0.49 -10.67
C ALA A 91 -1.16 -1.40 -11.84
N GLN A 92 -1.37 -2.73 -11.71
CA GLN A 92 -1.00 -3.68 -12.75
C GLN A 92 -2.04 -3.83 -13.86
N THR A 93 -3.33 -3.61 -13.57
CA THR A 93 -4.40 -3.99 -14.52
C THR A 93 -5.26 -2.84 -15.02
N ARG A 94 -5.32 -1.70 -14.31
CA ARG A 94 -6.13 -0.56 -14.74
C ARG A 94 -5.35 0.32 -15.72
N PRO A 95 -5.86 0.53 -16.93
CA PRO A 95 -5.19 1.40 -17.91
C PRO A 95 -5.01 2.83 -17.38
N GLY A 96 -3.82 3.41 -17.59
CA GLY A 96 -3.53 4.78 -17.17
C GLY A 96 -3.00 4.92 -15.75
N ALA A 97 -2.75 3.80 -15.03
CA ALA A 97 -2.08 3.84 -13.73
C ALA A 97 -0.80 4.67 -13.80
N ARG A 98 -0.68 5.65 -12.92
CA ARG A 98 0.44 6.61 -12.95
C ARG A 98 1.66 6.10 -12.19
N ALA A 99 1.43 5.47 -11.05
CA ALA A 99 2.46 4.87 -10.19
C ALA A 99 1.84 4.00 -9.09
N ALA A 100 2.67 3.30 -8.31
CA ALA A 100 2.25 2.57 -7.13
C ALA A 100 3.13 2.86 -5.90
N LEU A 101 2.50 2.80 -4.72
CA LEU A 101 3.13 2.87 -3.40
C LEU A 101 2.66 1.67 -2.58
N LEU A 102 3.55 0.69 -2.41
CA LEU A 102 3.27 -0.56 -1.70
C LEU A 102 3.96 -0.49 -0.33
N ILE A 103 3.17 -0.38 0.73
CA ILE A 103 3.69 -0.15 2.08
C ILE A 103 3.33 -1.35 2.95
N HIS A 104 4.31 -1.98 3.58
CA HIS A 104 4.25 -3.15 4.46
C HIS A 104 3.90 -4.47 3.78
N SER A 105 3.60 -4.51 2.49
CA SER A 105 3.29 -5.73 1.74
C SER A 105 3.65 -5.59 0.27
N CYS A 106 3.78 -6.72 -0.42
CA CYS A 106 4.02 -6.80 -1.85
C CYS A 106 3.55 -8.16 -2.37
N LEU A 107 2.79 -8.17 -3.45
CA LEU A 107 2.30 -9.40 -4.06
C LEU A 107 3.22 -9.85 -5.20
N PRO A 108 3.33 -11.16 -5.45
CA PRO A 108 4.11 -11.68 -6.57
C PRO A 108 3.56 -11.16 -7.91
N ILE A 109 4.46 -10.99 -8.89
CA ILE A 109 4.13 -10.60 -10.27
C ILE A 109 4.23 -11.78 -11.24
N SER A 110 4.53 -12.95 -10.72
CA SER A 110 4.59 -14.23 -11.44
C SER A 110 3.89 -15.34 -10.65
N GLY A 111 3.52 -16.44 -11.31
CA GLY A 111 2.83 -17.57 -10.69
C GLY A 111 1.33 -17.39 -10.52
N ASP A 112 0.71 -18.35 -9.81
CA ASP A 112 -0.77 -18.49 -9.72
C ASP A 112 -1.45 -17.39 -8.92
N TRP A 113 -0.73 -16.72 -8.03
CA TRP A 113 -1.24 -15.67 -7.12
C TRP A 113 -0.95 -14.25 -7.63
N SER A 114 -0.41 -14.12 -8.85
CA SER A 114 -0.07 -12.82 -9.43
C SER A 114 -1.24 -12.21 -10.21
N PHE A 115 -1.22 -10.88 -10.33
CA PHE A 115 -2.10 -10.15 -11.27
C PHE A 115 -1.46 -10.03 -12.65
N GLY A 116 -0.33 -10.70 -12.88
CA GLY A 116 0.49 -10.63 -14.09
C GLY A 116 1.78 -9.84 -13.87
N PRO A 117 2.60 -9.67 -14.93
CA PRO A 117 3.85 -8.94 -14.83
C PRO A 117 3.65 -7.46 -14.49
N TRP A 118 4.67 -6.82 -13.91
CA TRP A 118 4.61 -5.38 -13.66
C TRP A 118 4.54 -4.62 -15.00
N PRO A 119 3.61 -3.65 -15.15
CA PRO A 119 3.42 -2.96 -16.42
C PRO A 119 4.55 -1.96 -16.69
N ASN A 120 4.98 -1.88 -17.94
CA ASN A 120 5.98 -0.91 -18.37
C ASN A 120 5.48 0.53 -18.14
N GLY A 121 6.38 1.40 -17.71
CA GLY A 121 6.08 2.81 -17.50
C GLY A 121 5.24 3.14 -16.26
N VAL A 122 5.01 2.19 -15.36
CA VAL A 122 4.37 2.42 -14.06
C VAL A 122 5.42 2.36 -12.95
N PRO A 123 5.92 3.51 -12.46
CA PRO A 123 6.88 3.56 -11.36
C PRO A 123 6.32 2.98 -10.07
N VAL A 124 7.17 2.38 -9.23
CA VAL A 124 6.75 1.83 -7.95
C VAL A 124 7.77 2.06 -6.84
N GLN A 125 7.29 2.40 -5.65
CA GLN A 125 8.06 2.32 -4.41
C GLN A 125 7.44 1.29 -3.47
N ILE A 126 8.30 0.48 -2.87
CA ILE A 126 7.95 -0.55 -1.89
C ILE A 126 8.66 -0.22 -0.58
N HIS A 127 7.94 -0.26 0.53
CA HIS A 127 8.44 0.14 1.84
C HIS A 127 8.07 -0.88 2.91
N ALA A 128 9.06 -1.41 3.66
CA ALA A 128 8.84 -2.31 4.79
C ALA A 128 10.00 -2.24 5.79
N MET A 129 9.85 -2.81 6.97
CA MET A 129 10.99 -3.06 7.86
C MET A 129 11.75 -4.33 7.47
N ASP A 130 13.06 -4.34 7.71
CA ASP A 130 13.99 -5.39 7.27
C ASP A 130 13.86 -6.71 8.04
N ASN A 131 13.21 -6.69 9.21
CA ASN A 131 12.91 -7.86 10.04
C ASN A 131 11.39 -8.02 10.30
N ASP A 132 10.54 -7.35 9.53
CA ASP A 132 9.08 -7.51 9.63
C ASP A 132 8.68 -8.98 9.38
N PRO A 133 8.07 -9.68 10.37
CA PRO A 133 7.74 -11.10 10.25
C PRO A 133 6.73 -11.40 9.14
N PHE A 134 5.86 -10.45 8.78
CA PHE A 134 4.92 -10.61 7.68
C PHE A 134 5.62 -10.39 6.33
N PHE A 135 6.28 -9.27 6.16
CA PHE A 135 6.92 -8.92 4.89
C PHE A 135 8.09 -9.86 4.53
N VAL A 136 8.94 -10.18 5.51
CA VAL A 136 10.09 -11.08 5.31
C VAL A 136 9.69 -12.54 5.46
N GLY A 137 8.86 -12.86 6.47
CA GLY A 137 8.52 -14.24 6.81
C GLY A 137 7.50 -14.89 5.87
N GLU A 138 6.62 -14.12 5.24
CA GLU A 138 5.60 -14.63 4.33
C GLU A 138 6.00 -14.55 2.85
N GLY A 139 7.18 -14.00 2.53
CA GLY A 139 7.74 -14.01 1.19
C GLY A 139 7.49 -12.73 0.37
N ASP A 140 6.85 -11.72 0.91
CA ASP A 140 6.59 -10.44 0.22
C ASP A 140 7.89 -9.74 -0.19
N ILE A 141 8.97 -9.93 0.57
CA ILE A 141 10.30 -9.40 0.24
C ILE A 141 10.85 -9.96 -1.07
N ASP A 142 10.57 -11.23 -1.39
CA ASP A 142 11.03 -11.85 -2.64
C ASP A 142 10.21 -11.34 -3.82
N ALA A 143 8.90 -11.14 -3.65
CA ALA A 143 8.04 -10.47 -4.62
C ALA A 143 8.51 -9.03 -4.88
N ALA A 144 8.87 -8.29 -3.84
CA ALA A 144 9.40 -6.93 -3.97
C ALA A 144 10.72 -6.88 -4.74
N ARG A 145 11.62 -7.83 -4.50
CA ARG A 145 12.88 -7.97 -5.24
C ARG A 145 12.64 -8.29 -6.72
N GLU A 146 11.72 -9.21 -7.02
CA GLU A 146 11.33 -9.54 -8.40
C GLU A 146 10.80 -8.30 -9.14
N ILE A 147 9.98 -7.46 -8.50
CA ILE A 147 9.52 -6.18 -9.08
C ILE A 147 10.71 -5.25 -9.35
N VAL A 148 11.62 -5.07 -8.39
CA VAL A 148 12.79 -4.18 -8.55
C VAL A 148 13.73 -4.67 -9.67
N GLU A 149 13.85 -5.97 -9.86
CA GLU A 149 14.68 -6.55 -10.92
C GLU A 149 14.06 -6.43 -12.32
N THR A 150 12.75 -6.35 -12.43
CA THR A 150 12.03 -6.42 -13.70
C THR A 150 11.38 -5.12 -14.16
N ALA A 151 10.97 -4.25 -13.24
CA ALA A 151 10.33 -2.98 -13.57
C ALA A 151 11.37 -1.89 -13.90
N GLU A 152 11.06 -1.02 -14.86
CA GLU A 152 11.96 0.04 -15.33
C GLU A 152 12.28 1.11 -14.25
N ASP A 153 11.32 1.41 -13.37
CA ASP A 153 11.45 2.42 -12.31
C ASP A 153 10.83 1.87 -11.02
N ALA A 154 11.61 1.12 -10.27
CA ALA A 154 11.19 0.51 -9.02
C ALA A 154 12.24 0.71 -7.92
N ALA A 155 11.78 0.89 -6.69
CA ALA A 155 12.66 0.99 -5.53
C ALA A 155 12.05 0.25 -4.32
N LEU A 156 12.87 -0.56 -3.66
CA LEU A 156 12.58 -1.19 -2.38
C LEU A 156 13.35 -0.45 -1.28
N PHE A 157 12.64 0.08 -0.31
CA PHE A 157 13.20 0.73 0.87
C PHE A 157 12.94 -0.12 2.11
N LEU A 158 14.01 -0.65 2.69
CA LEU A 158 13.97 -1.37 3.94
C LEU A 158 14.42 -0.44 5.08
N TYR A 159 13.66 -0.43 6.16
CA TYR A 159 13.91 0.32 7.38
C TYR A 159 14.36 -0.64 8.48
N PRO A 160 15.33 -0.28 9.33
CA PRO A 160 15.73 -1.14 10.44
C PRO A 160 14.57 -1.35 11.41
N GLY A 161 14.22 -2.60 11.73
CA GLY A 161 13.17 -2.93 12.69
C GLY A 161 12.30 -4.12 12.29
N GLU A 162 11.34 -4.44 13.16
CA GLU A 162 10.47 -5.61 13.02
C GLU A 162 8.96 -5.26 13.01
N GLU A 163 8.61 -3.97 13.16
CA GLU A 163 7.22 -3.54 13.31
C GLU A 163 6.48 -3.48 11.99
N HIS A 164 5.43 -4.31 11.82
CA HIS A 164 4.67 -4.38 10.58
C HIS A 164 3.95 -3.07 10.24
N TYR A 165 3.35 -2.38 11.23
CA TYR A 165 2.62 -1.12 11.01
C TYR A 165 3.37 0.11 11.51
N PHE A 166 4.70 0.17 11.34
CA PHE A 166 5.54 1.26 11.83
C PHE A 166 5.15 2.66 11.34
N ALA A 167 4.40 2.75 10.25
CA ALA A 167 4.00 4.04 9.67
C ALA A 167 2.63 4.55 10.17
N ASP A 168 1.88 3.77 10.95
CA ASP A 168 0.61 4.19 11.53
C ASP A 168 0.80 4.84 12.91
N SER A 169 0.67 6.17 12.96
CA SER A 169 0.90 6.96 14.18
C SER A 169 -0.13 6.75 15.31
N SER A 170 -1.18 5.98 15.07
CA SER A 170 -2.19 5.65 16.08
C SER A 170 -1.94 4.33 16.78
N LEU A 171 -0.91 3.57 16.36
CA LEU A 171 -0.62 2.23 16.87
C LEU A 171 0.63 2.22 17.76
N PRO A 172 0.73 1.25 18.68
CA PRO A 172 1.93 1.08 19.52
C PRO A 172 3.21 0.75 18.72
N SER A 173 3.06 0.13 17.53
CA SER A 173 4.14 -0.21 16.60
C SER A 173 4.72 1.00 15.85
N PHE A 174 4.22 2.21 16.10
CA PHE A 174 4.66 3.40 15.39
C PHE A 174 6.13 3.74 15.66
N ASP A 175 6.91 3.82 14.60
CA ASP A 175 8.28 4.34 14.61
C ASP A 175 8.30 5.72 13.93
N ALA A 176 8.51 6.76 14.74
CA ALA A 176 8.44 8.14 14.27
C ALA A 176 9.56 8.48 13.27
N GLU A 177 10.76 7.92 13.43
CA GLU A 177 11.90 8.19 12.55
C GLU A 177 11.75 7.48 11.21
N ALA A 178 11.44 6.18 11.24
CA ALA A 178 11.19 5.40 10.03
C ALA A 178 9.98 5.94 9.25
N SER A 179 8.89 6.28 9.94
CA SER A 179 7.68 6.87 9.33
C SER A 179 7.95 8.24 8.70
N ALA A 180 8.74 9.10 9.34
CA ALA A 180 9.11 10.39 8.78
C ALA A 180 9.98 10.24 7.51
N LEU A 181 10.91 9.29 7.52
CA LEU A 181 11.75 8.97 6.36
C LEU A 181 10.93 8.40 5.21
N LEU A 182 10.00 7.47 5.50
CA LEU A 182 9.06 6.91 4.53
C LEU A 182 8.21 8.04 3.91
N THR A 183 7.58 8.89 4.74
CA THR A 183 6.74 9.99 4.27
C THR A 183 7.50 10.94 3.35
N ARG A 184 8.75 11.30 3.68
CA ARG A 184 9.59 12.14 2.85
C ARG A 184 9.85 11.49 1.49
N ARG A 185 10.26 10.21 1.44
CA ARG A 185 10.49 9.46 0.20
C ARG A 185 9.25 9.39 -0.68
N VAL A 186 8.09 9.16 -0.06
CA VAL A 186 6.80 9.14 -0.78
C VAL A 186 6.48 10.52 -1.37
N ILE A 187 6.67 11.60 -0.63
CA ILE A 187 6.43 12.96 -1.14
C ILE A 187 7.37 13.27 -2.31
N GLU A 188 8.66 12.96 -2.19
CA GLU A 188 9.64 13.13 -3.27
C GLU A 188 9.27 12.32 -4.52
N PHE A 189 8.79 11.09 -4.33
CA PHE A 189 8.29 10.25 -5.43
C PHE A 189 7.05 10.86 -6.09
N LEU A 190 6.06 11.28 -5.32
CA LEU A 190 4.82 11.88 -5.83
C LEU A 190 5.06 13.22 -6.57
N GLN A 191 6.14 13.94 -6.26
CA GLN A 191 6.53 15.14 -6.99
C GLN A 191 7.12 14.84 -8.37
N ARG A 192 7.65 13.63 -8.55
CA ARG A 192 8.32 13.17 -9.77
C ARG A 192 7.34 12.51 -10.78
N VAL A 193 6.32 11.84 -10.28
CA VAL A 193 5.34 11.09 -11.10
C VAL A 193 4.05 11.85 -11.36
#